data_b62c094e8acfed83478d8a11772134c3
#
_entry.id   b62c094e8acfed83478d8a11772134c3
#
_cell.length_a   1.000
_cell.length_b   1.000
_cell.length_c   1.000
_cell.angle_alpha   90.00
_cell.angle_beta   90.00
_cell.angle_gamma   90.00
#
_symmetry.space_group_name_H-M   'P 1'
#
loop_
_entity.id
_entity.type
_entity.pdbx_description
1 polymer ?
#
loop_
_entity_poly.entity_id
_entity_poly.type
_entity_poly.pdbx_seq_one_letter_code
_entity_poly.pdbx_strand_id
1 'polypeptide(L)'
;MCPLCEAPVARGDSFCEACGHPLASPSCVSCGAAAVDAEGYCERCGVRQPTARDHAESVLPHGAAAVTDRGLRRARNEDAVTLMTLTPPPPNPIPPEATTIPVTTSAPRTPPPGAVGSGIIAVVCDGVGSSPRADEAAAAAVTTAAAALAEGRAHEEAFGLAGLAVGKLASSPDHAPACTYVAAVARPGEITLCWVGDTRAYWLADVPADGGVRREGTLLTEDDVAPTGEITAWLGADYPDVRPRTRVFTPPGPGLLLVCSDGLWRYLAGYRFPTEGTPLDQARQMLRHALDSGGHDNVTIALIPLGGTHG
;
A
#
# COMPACT_ATOMS: atom_id res chain seq x y z
N MET A 1 11.41 19.96 -34.85
CA MET A 1 11.27 20.90 -33.72
C MET A 1 10.51 20.19 -32.62
N CYS A 2 10.97 20.25 -31.39
CA CYS A 2 10.28 19.72 -30.23
C CYS A 2 9.02 20.53 -29.94
N PRO A 3 7.83 19.90 -29.73
CA PRO A 3 6.59 20.63 -29.47
C PRO A 3 6.56 21.32 -28.09
N LEU A 4 7.44 20.94 -27.16
CA LEU A 4 7.50 21.47 -25.81
C LEU A 4 8.50 22.63 -25.62
N CYS A 5 9.69 22.54 -26.25
CA CYS A 5 10.77 23.50 -26.02
C CYS A 5 11.33 24.11 -27.32
N GLU A 6 10.73 23.82 -28.48
CA GLU A 6 11.11 24.30 -29.80
C GLU A 6 12.57 23.97 -30.23
N ALA A 7 13.29 23.16 -29.47
CA ALA A 7 14.63 22.70 -29.85
C ALA A 7 14.58 21.87 -31.14
N PRO A 8 15.63 21.96 -32.00
CA PRO A 8 15.69 21.12 -33.19
C PRO A 8 15.80 19.63 -32.80
N VAL A 9 15.07 18.78 -33.51
CA VAL A 9 15.06 17.33 -33.31
C VAL A 9 15.29 16.65 -34.66
N ALA A 10 16.01 15.55 -34.66
CA ALA A 10 16.24 14.75 -35.86
C ALA A 10 15.06 13.81 -36.15
N ARG A 11 14.97 13.37 -37.41
CA ARG A 11 13.94 12.42 -37.80
C ARG A 11 14.27 11.04 -37.27
N GLY A 12 13.45 10.54 -36.32
CA GLY A 12 13.69 9.25 -35.66
C GLY A 12 14.10 9.36 -34.19
N ASP A 13 14.31 10.57 -33.68
CA ASP A 13 14.54 10.77 -32.25
C ASP A 13 13.29 10.36 -31.46
N SER A 14 13.48 9.51 -30.44
CA SER A 14 12.41 9.06 -29.54
C SER A 14 12.16 10.08 -28.42
N PHE A 15 13.13 10.95 -28.14
CA PHE A 15 13.08 11.98 -27.09
C PHE A 15 13.79 13.25 -27.54
N CYS A 16 13.35 14.38 -27.04
CA CYS A 16 14.05 15.66 -27.22
C CYS A 16 15.28 15.69 -26.28
N GLU A 17 16.49 15.78 -26.81
CA GLU A 17 17.71 15.85 -26.01
C GLU A 17 17.80 17.10 -25.12
N ALA A 18 17.10 18.19 -25.48
CA ALA A 18 17.13 19.44 -24.72
C ALA A 18 16.20 19.42 -23.49
N CYS A 19 15.03 18.76 -23.55
CA CYS A 19 14.03 18.80 -22.46
C CYS A 19 13.48 17.44 -22.04
N GLY A 20 13.93 16.34 -22.66
CA GLY A 20 13.49 14.98 -22.37
C GLY A 20 12.07 14.66 -22.88
N HIS A 21 11.40 15.58 -23.61
CA HIS A 21 10.05 15.35 -24.10
C HIS A 21 10.01 14.17 -25.09
N PRO A 22 9.11 13.18 -24.94
CA PRO A 22 8.93 12.09 -25.89
C PRO A 22 8.50 12.66 -27.26
N LEU A 23 9.18 12.26 -28.34
CA LEU A 23 8.92 12.72 -29.71
C LEU A 23 8.16 11.65 -30.54
N ALA A 24 8.24 10.41 -30.12
CA ALA A 24 7.49 9.33 -30.72
C ALA A 24 6.19 9.07 -29.96
N SER A 25 5.05 9.11 -30.65
CA SER A 25 3.80 8.61 -30.09
C SER A 25 3.94 7.11 -29.80
N PRO A 26 3.61 6.63 -28.61
CA PRO A 26 3.66 5.20 -28.30
C PRO A 26 2.74 4.44 -29.26
N SER A 27 3.23 3.31 -29.79
CA SER A 27 2.41 2.43 -30.60
C SER A 27 1.42 1.67 -29.72
N CYS A 28 0.17 1.61 -30.15
CA CYS A 28 -0.86 0.86 -29.45
C CYS A 28 -0.48 -0.62 -29.29
N VAL A 29 -0.52 -1.13 -28.05
CA VAL A 29 -0.18 -2.54 -27.74
C VAL A 29 -1.15 -3.53 -28.37
N SER A 30 -2.36 -3.10 -28.76
CA SER A 30 -3.39 -3.96 -29.33
C SER A 30 -3.36 -3.99 -30.87
N CYS A 31 -3.26 -2.82 -31.53
CA CYS A 31 -3.36 -2.74 -33.00
C CYS A 31 -2.11 -2.16 -33.68
N GLY A 32 -1.06 -1.82 -32.95
CA GLY A 32 0.21 -1.31 -33.48
C GLY A 32 0.14 0.12 -34.05
N ALA A 33 -1.00 0.83 -33.99
CA ALA A 33 -1.12 2.18 -34.52
C ALA A 33 -0.37 3.17 -33.62
N ALA A 34 0.41 4.08 -34.23
CA ALA A 34 1.06 5.20 -33.54
C ALA A 34 0.07 6.37 -33.36
N ALA A 35 -1.04 6.11 -32.67
CA ALA A 35 -2.15 7.03 -32.50
C ALA A 35 -2.74 6.81 -31.08
N VAL A 36 -1.96 7.14 -30.06
CA VAL A 36 -2.38 7.10 -28.66
C VAL A 36 -2.56 8.55 -28.21
N ASP A 37 -3.75 8.88 -27.69
CA ASP A 37 -4.07 10.22 -27.21
C ASP A 37 -3.39 10.53 -25.86
N ALA A 38 -3.56 11.76 -25.37
CA ALA A 38 -2.97 12.22 -24.10
C ALA A 38 -3.55 11.48 -22.88
N GLU A 39 -4.74 10.94 -22.99
CA GLU A 39 -5.44 10.16 -21.98
C GLU A 39 -5.02 8.67 -21.99
N GLY A 40 -4.19 8.27 -22.96
CA GLY A 40 -3.65 6.93 -23.10
C GLY A 40 -4.55 5.96 -23.84
N TYR A 41 -5.53 6.43 -24.62
CA TYR A 41 -6.37 5.59 -25.46
C TYR A 41 -5.89 5.59 -26.92
N CYS A 42 -5.99 4.45 -27.58
CA CYS A 42 -5.71 4.38 -29.01
C CYS A 42 -6.87 4.96 -29.81
N GLU A 43 -6.64 6.05 -30.56
CA GLU A 43 -7.63 6.68 -31.42
C GLU A 43 -8.18 5.75 -32.52
N ARG A 44 -7.43 4.68 -32.87
CA ARG A 44 -7.83 3.75 -33.90
C ARG A 44 -8.73 2.60 -33.41
N CYS A 45 -8.42 2.01 -32.23
CA CYS A 45 -9.13 0.82 -31.73
C CYS A 45 -9.79 1.06 -30.36
N GLY A 46 -9.65 2.26 -29.76
CA GLY A 46 -10.24 2.61 -28.49
C GLY A 46 -9.57 1.93 -27.26
N VAL A 47 -8.58 1.08 -27.47
CA VAL A 47 -7.94 0.33 -26.37
C VAL A 47 -7.05 1.26 -25.56
N ARG A 48 -7.27 1.29 -24.23
CA ARG A 48 -6.40 2.00 -23.29
C ARG A 48 -5.03 1.32 -23.24
N GLN A 49 -3.99 2.13 -23.23
CA GLN A 49 -2.62 1.63 -23.12
C GLN A 49 -2.30 1.29 -21.65
N PRO A 50 -1.53 0.22 -21.39
CA PRO A 50 -1.07 -0.10 -20.05
C PRO A 50 -0.20 1.03 -19.48
N THR A 51 -0.32 1.26 -18.18
CA THR A 51 0.51 2.20 -17.43
C THR A 51 1.31 1.47 -16.37
N ALA A 52 2.35 2.09 -15.84
CA ALA A 52 3.12 1.54 -14.72
C ALA A 52 2.26 1.29 -13.46
N ARG A 53 1.10 1.95 -13.34
CA ARG A 53 0.15 1.72 -12.24
C ARG A 53 -0.69 0.47 -12.41
N ASP A 54 -0.84 -0.05 -13.64
CA ASP A 54 -1.68 -1.22 -13.91
C ASP A 54 -1.13 -2.48 -13.25
N HIS A 55 0.20 -2.55 -13.07
CA HIS A 55 0.87 -3.58 -12.27
C HIS A 55 2.17 -3.02 -11.70
N ALA A 56 2.36 -3.16 -10.39
CA ALA A 56 3.58 -2.76 -9.71
C ALA A 56 3.92 -3.70 -8.56
N GLU A 57 5.21 -3.87 -8.32
CA GLU A 57 5.75 -4.67 -7.23
C GLU A 57 6.80 -3.87 -6.47
N SER A 58 6.90 -4.09 -5.17
CA SER A 58 7.94 -3.52 -4.33
C SER A 58 8.42 -4.51 -3.29
N VAL A 59 9.71 -4.45 -2.95
CA VAL A 59 10.32 -5.28 -1.91
C VAL A 59 11.23 -4.41 -1.07
N LEU A 60 11.10 -4.53 0.25
CA LEU A 60 12.02 -3.91 1.19
C LEU A 60 13.19 -4.86 1.55
N PRO A 61 14.35 -4.32 1.98
CA PRO A 61 15.52 -5.13 2.35
C PRO A 61 15.24 -6.22 3.39
N HIS A 62 14.23 -6.04 4.25
CA HIS A 62 13.84 -7.00 5.29
C HIS A 62 12.76 -7.99 4.81
N GLY A 63 12.55 -8.13 3.51
CA GLY A 63 11.70 -9.12 2.89
C GLY A 63 10.22 -8.75 2.83
N ALA A 64 9.78 -7.65 3.41
CA ALA A 64 8.40 -7.18 3.18
C ALA A 64 8.20 -6.85 1.70
N ALA A 65 7.06 -7.25 1.16
CA ALA A 65 6.77 -7.11 -0.26
C ALA A 65 5.33 -6.64 -0.47
N ALA A 66 5.11 -5.91 -1.56
CA ALA A 66 3.79 -5.57 -2.02
C ALA A 66 3.65 -5.77 -3.52
N VAL A 67 2.44 -6.10 -3.93
CA VAL A 67 2.01 -6.22 -5.32
C VAL A 67 0.68 -5.49 -5.45
N THR A 68 0.52 -4.73 -6.53
CA THR A 68 -0.76 -4.15 -6.93
C THR A 68 -0.99 -4.42 -8.40
N ASP A 69 -2.24 -4.74 -8.75
CA ASP A 69 -2.63 -5.09 -10.12
C ASP A 69 -4.03 -4.54 -10.43
N ARG A 70 -4.22 -4.10 -11.65
CA ARG A 70 -5.49 -3.56 -12.13
C ARG A 70 -6.62 -4.60 -12.15
N GLY A 71 -6.29 -5.88 -12.12
CA GLY A 71 -7.25 -6.95 -12.37
C GLY A 71 -7.64 -7.06 -13.85
N LEU A 72 -8.66 -7.88 -14.12
CA LEU A 72 -9.06 -8.20 -15.48
C LEU A 72 -10.24 -7.36 -15.98
N ARG A 73 -10.99 -6.70 -15.10
CA ARG A 73 -12.27 -6.03 -15.43
C ARG A 73 -12.23 -4.52 -15.31
N ARG A 74 -11.36 -3.98 -14.48
CA ARG A 74 -11.26 -2.53 -14.26
C ARG A 74 -10.49 -1.85 -15.38
N ALA A 75 -10.87 -0.63 -15.70
CA ALA A 75 -10.18 0.19 -16.70
C ALA A 75 -8.85 0.75 -16.17
N ARG A 76 -8.78 1.01 -14.86
CA ARG A 76 -7.61 1.58 -14.16
C ARG A 76 -7.34 0.82 -12.88
N ASN A 77 -6.12 0.95 -12.37
CA ASN A 77 -5.81 0.57 -11.00
C ASN A 77 -6.05 1.79 -10.10
N GLU A 78 -7.10 1.72 -9.30
CA GLU A 78 -7.50 2.75 -8.35
C GLU A 78 -6.96 2.46 -6.94
N ASP A 79 -6.38 1.29 -6.74
CA ASP A 79 -5.65 0.94 -5.52
C ASP A 79 -4.29 1.64 -5.46
N ALA A 80 -3.81 1.82 -4.23
CA ALA A 80 -2.44 2.22 -3.96
C ALA A 80 -1.88 1.51 -2.73
N VAL A 81 -0.55 1.29 -2.73
CA VAL A 81 0.19 0.72 -1.61
C VAL A 81 1.52 1.42 -1.43
N THR A 82 1.90 1.62 -0.17
CA THR A 82 3.24 2.09 0.19
C THR A 82 3.81 1.21 1.31
N LEU A 83 5.05 0.74 1.11
CA LEU A 83 5.87 0.10 2.13
C LEU A 83 7.04 1.00 2.49
N MET A 84 7.32 1.18 3.77
CA MET A 84 8.49 1.91 4.25
C MET A 84 9.13 1.20 5.44
N THR A 85 10.46 1.32 5.55
CA THR A 85 11.19 0.88 6.73
C THR A 85 11.19 2.00 7.78
N LEU A 86 10.79 1.68 9.00
CA LEU A 86 11.01 2.55 10.15
C LEU A 86 12.45 2.37 10.62
N THR A 87 13.25 3.41 10.51
CA THR A 87 14.58 3.45 11.13
C THR A 87 14.47 4.13 12.49
N PRO A 88 15.09 3.57 13.55
CA PRO A 88 15.16 4.30 14.82
C PRO A 88 15.90 5.62 14.59
N PRO A 89 15.52 6.69 15.31
CA PRO A 89 16.28 7.91 15.24
C PRO A 89 17.74 7.64 15.64
N PRO A 90 18.72 8.34 15.02
CA PRO A 90 20.11 8.18 15.41
C PRO A 90 20.25 8.40 16.92
N PRO A 91 21.07 7.60 17.61
CA PRO A 91 21.29 7.80 19.04
C PRO A 91 21.73 9.25 19.26
N ASN A 92 21.07 9.93 20.20
CA ASN A 92 21.48 11.27 20.59
C ASN A 92 22.98 11.26 20.87
N PRO A 93 23.77 12.20 20.33
CA PRO A 93 25.17 12.30 20.67
C PRO A 93 25.26 12.41 22.20
N ILE A 94 25.98 11.46 22.81
CA ILE A 94 26.26 11.48 24.24
C ILE A 94 27.01 12.79 24.49
N PRO A 95 26.52 13.68 25.36
CA PRO A 95 27.27 14.87 25.71
C PRO A 95 28.65 14.42 26.25
N PRO A 96 29.75 15.08 25.90
CA PRO A 96 31.05 14.75 26.46
C PRO A 96 31.01 14.95 27.99
N GLU A 97 31.24 13.84 28.70
CA GLU A 97 31.59 13.69 30.10
C GLU A 97 30.92 14.60 31.15
N ALA A 98 29.91 14.05 31.83
CA ALA A 98 29.68 14.36 33.21
C ALA A 98 30.32 13.25 34.06
N THR A 99 31.24 13.64 34.88
CA THR A 99 32.07 12.86 35.80
C THR A 99 31.29 11.79 36.58
N THR A 100 31.83 10.61 36.61
CA THR A 100 31.42 9.36 37.23
C THR A 100 31.00 9.54 38.72
N ILE A 101 29.78 9.08 39.02
CA ILE A 101 29.44 8.59 40.39
C ILE A 101 28.99 7.12 40.20
N PRO A 102 29.60 6.17 40.91
CA PRO A 102 29.18 4.78 40.82
C PRO A 102 27.89 4.57 41.59
N VAL A 103 26.79 4.28 40.90
CA VAL A 103 25.58 3.76 41.53
C VAL A 103 25.44 2.31 41.11
N THR A 104 25.66 1.45 42.10
CA THR A 104 25.36 0.03 42.09
C THR A 104 23.85 -0.23 41.97
N THR A 105 23.55 -1.38 41.33
CA THR A 105 22.30 -2.14 41.23
C THR A 105 21.46 -1.91 40.00
N SER A 106 21.59 -2.92 39.18
CA SER A 106 20.79 -3.23 37.98
C SER A 106 19.35 -3.57 38.33
N ALA A 107 18.43 -2.70 37.94
CA ALA A 107 17.07 -3.12 37.59
C ALA A 107 16.97 -3.16 36.06
N PRO A 108 16.22 -4.10 35.45
CA PRO A 108 15.99 -4.09 34.01
C PRO A 108 15.28 -2.80 33.65
N ARG A 109 15.95 -1.96 32.87
CA ARG A 109 15.37 -0.71 32.38
C ARG A 109 14.33 -1.10 31.32
N THR A 110 13.08 -0.99 31.67
CA THR A 110 11.99 -0.89 30.66
C THR A 110 12.31 0.29 29.75
N PRO A 111 12.37 0.13 28.43
CA PRO A 111 12.58 1.26 27.55
C PRO A 111 11.43 2.27 27.76
N PRO A 112 11.71 3.59 27.66
CA PRO A 112 10.67 4.59 27.79
C PRO A 112 9.60 4.38 26.72
N PRO A 113 8.30 4.62 27.01
CA PRO A 113 7.27 4.62 26.00
C PRO A 113 7.61 5.67 24.95
N GLY A 114 7.89 5.23 23.72
CA GLY A 114 8.29 6.10 22.61
C GLY A 114 9.64 5.80 21.96
N ALA A 115 10.40 4.78 22.40
CA ALA A 115 11.56 4.31 21.67
C ALA A 115 11.07 3.71 20.33
N VAL A 116 11.21 4.46 19.24
CA VAL A 116 10.89 4.02 17.89
C VAL A 116 11.89 2.93 17.50
N GLY A 117 11.56 1.67 17.79
CA GLY A 117 12.32 0.51 17.32
C GLY A 117 12.19 0.39 15.79
N SER A 118 13.13 -0.32 15.16
CA SER A 118 13.01 -0.69 13.75
C SER A 118 11.68 -1.39 13.47
N GLY A 119 11.05 -1.10 12.36
CA GLY A 119 9.76 -1.67 11.99
C GLY A 119 9.47 -1.46 10.51
N ILE A 120 8.31 -1.91 10.09
CA ILE A 120 7.82 -1.74 8.72
C ILE A 120 6.46 -1.06 8.77
N ILE A 121 6.28 -0.07 7.93
CA ILE A 121 5.01 0.59 7.66
C ILE A 121 4.46 0.01 6.38
N ALA A 122 3.17 -0.34 6.38
CA ALA A 122 2.40 -0.62 5.18
C ALA A 122 1.14 0.23 5.21
N VAL A 123 0.85 0.93 4.12
CA VAL A 123 -0.42 1.62 3.92
C VAL A 123 -1.03 1.15 2.62
N VAL A 124 -2.28 0.69 2.67
CA VAL A 124 -3.07 0.25 1.52
C VAL A 124 -4.36 1.04 1.48
N CYS A 125 -4.69 1.58 0.32
CA CYS A 125 -5.93 2.29 0.05
C CYS A 125 -6.52 1.76 -1.25
N ASP A 126 -7.84 1.51 -1.24
CA ASP A 126 -8.66 1.15 -2.38
C ASP A 126 -9.50 2.36 -2.76
N GLY A 127 -9.40 2.81 -3.99
CA GLY A 127 -10.14 3.96 -4.48
C GLY A 127 -11.62 3.66 -4.62
N VAL A 128 -12.49 4.48 -4.03
CA VAL A 128 -13.94 4.31 -4.17
C VAL A 128 -14.36 4.56 -5.61
N GLY A 129 -14.63 3.51 -6.37
CA GLY A 129 -14.84 3.56 -7.83
C GLY A 129 -16.02 4.41 -8.31
N SER A 130 -16.93 4.82 -7.41
CA SER A 130 -17.99 5.80 -7.69
C SER A 130 -17.53 7.25 -7.51
N SER A 131 -16.37 7.50 -6.90
CA SER A 131 -15.81 8.83 -6.71
C SER A 131 -14.91 9.24 -7.87
N PRO A 132 -14.81 10.54 -8.20
CA PRO A 132 -13.90 11.01 -9.23
C PRO A 132 -12.44 10.87 -8.74
N ARG A 133 -11.50 10.58 -9.64
CA ARG A 133 -10.05 10.56 -9.33
C ARG A 133 -9.71 9.65 -8.12
N ALA A 134 -10.41 8.53 -7.98
CA ALA A 134 -10.23 7.58 -6.88
C ALA A 134 -8.78 7.09 -6.76
N ASP A 135 -8.12 6.88 -7.90
CA ASP A 135 -6.72 6.52 -8.00
C ASP A 135 -5.76 7.57 -7.41
N GLU A 136 -6.08 8.85 -7.60
CA GLU A 136 -5.30 9.95 -7.03
C GLU A 136 -5.54 10.07 -5.52
N ALA A 137 -6.79 9.83 -5.06
CA ALA A 137 -7.11 9.78 -3.64
C ALA A 137 -6.30 8.70 -2.91
N ALA A 138 -6.33 7.47 -3.42
CA ALA A 138 -5.58 6.36 -2.87
C ALA A 138 -4.07 6.65 -2.84
N ALA A 139 -3.49 7.19 -3.93
CA ALA A 139 -2.08 7.54 -4.01
C ALA A 139 -1.67 8.64 -3.02
N ALA A 140 -2.49 9.70 -2.89
CA ALA A 140 -2.24 10.78 -1.94
C ALA A 140 -2.32 10.28 -0.48
N ALA A 141 -3.31 9.43 -0.18
CA ALA A 141 -3.50 8.87 1.15
C ALA A 141 -2.31 8.00 1.58
N VAL A 142 -1.90 7.02 0.76
CA VAL A 142 -0.80 6.11 1.13
C VAL A 142 0.52 6.85 1.29
N THR A 143 0.81 7.82 0.41
CA THR A 143 2.06 8.59 0.46
C THR A 143 2.13 9.46 1.71
N THR A 144 1.05 10.19 2.00
CA THR A 144 0.99 11.12 3.14
C THR A 144 1.02 10.37 4.46
N ALA A 145 0.20 9.31 4.60
CA ALA A 145 0.16 8.54 5.83
C ALA A 145 1.48 7.82 6.11
N ALA A 146 2.09 7.19 5.10
CA ALA A 146 3.36 6.49 5.29
C ALA A 146 4.48 7.46 5.71
N ALA A 147 4.56 8.65 5.12
CA ALA A 147 5.51 9.68 5.52
C ALA A 147 5.30 10.13 6.97
N ALA A 148 4.06 10.43 7.37
CA ALA A 148 3.73 10.83 8.73
C ALA A 148 4.08 9.75 9.76
N LEU A 149 3.77 8.48 9.47
CA LEU A 149 4.13 7.35 10.34
C LEU A 149 5.63 7.15 10.42
N ALA A 150 6.38 7.38 9.32
CA ALA A 150 7.84 7.31 9.31
C ALA A 150 8.48 8.42 10.15
N GLU A 151 7.83 9.59 10.25
CA GLU A 151 8.20 10.67 11.18
C GLU A 151 7.84 10.36 12.65
N GLY A 152 7.20 9.22 12.93
CA GLY A 152 6.80 8.83 14.30
C GLY A 152 5.48 9.43 14.77
N ARG A 153 4.66 9.95 13.85
CA ARG A 153 3.31 10.45 14.17
C ARG A 153 2.39 9.32 14.60
N ALA A 154 1.41 9.65 15.43
CA ALA A 154 0.36 8.71 15.80
C ALA A 154 -0.51 8.33 14.59
N HIS A 155 -1.14 7.14 14.63
CA HIS A 155 -1.99 6.66 13.55
C HIS A 155 -3.13 7.62 13.20
N GLU A 156 -3.79 8.19 14.23
CA GLU A 156 -4.90 9.12 14.04
C GLU A 156 -4.43 10.44 13.40
N GLU A 157 -3.22 10.89 13.74
CA GLU A 157 -2.62 12.07 13.12
C GLU A 157 -2.26 11.82 11.66
N ALA A 158 -1.64 10.65 11.37
CA ALA A 158 -1.31 10.24 10.00
C ALA A 158 -2.58 10.10 9.15
N PHE A 159 -3.65 9.53 9.70
CA PHE A 159 -4.96 9.45 9.07
C PHE A 159 -5.53 10.84 8.76
N GLY A 160 -5.50 11.77 9.72
CA GLY A 160 -5.96 13.14 9.53
C GLY A 160 -5.18 13.87 8.43
N LEU A 161 -3.85 13.70 8.39
CA LEU A 161 -3.00 14.28 7.34
C LEU A 161 -3.32 13.68 5.96
N ALA A 162 -3.55 12.37 5.87
CA ALA A 162 -4.00 11.71 4.65
C ALA A 162 -5.36 12.25 4.19
N GLY A 163 -6.33 12.41 5.10
CA GLY A 163 -7.62 13.02 4.82
C GLY A 163 -7.51 14.44 4.27
N LEU A 164 -6.62 15.25 4.84
CA LEU A 164 -6.35 16.59 4.32
C LEU A 164 -5.73 16.57 2.92
N ALA A 165 -4.85 15.58 2.64
CA ALA A 165 -4.26 15.44 1.31
C ALA A 165 -5.29 15.04 0.25
N VAL A 166 -6.16 14.08 0.57
CA VAL A 166 -7.27 13.67 -0.29
C VAL A 166 -8.27 14.82 -0.48
N GLY A 167 -8.61 15.52 0.60
CA GLY A 167 -9.53 16.67 0.57
C GLY A 167 -9.08 17.79 -0.38
N LYS A 168 -7.77 18.02 -0.53
CA LYS A 168 -7.22 19.00 -1.48
C LYS A 168 -7.46 18.64 -2.95
N LEU A 169 -7.78 17.40 -3.25
CA LEU A 169 -8.09 16.95 -4.60
C LEU A 169 -9.55 17.24 -4.98
N ALA A 170 -10.42 17.52 -4.01
CA ALA A 170 -11.82 17.79 -4.24
C ALA A 170 -12.00 19.14 -4.96
N SER A 171 -12.82 19.18 -5.99
CA SER A 171 -13.24 20.42 -6.66
C SER A 171 -14.51 21.00 -6.05
N SER A 172 -15.33 20.15 -5.42
CA SER A 172 -16.51 20.49 -4.65
C SER A 172 -16.88 19.30 -3.74
N PRO A 173 -17.78 19.46 -2.75
CA PRO A 173 -18.25 18.32 -1.95
C PRO A 173 -18.89 17.20 -2.79
N ASP A 174 -19.60 17.54 -3.88
CA ASP A 174 -20.22 16.56 -4.77
C ASP A 174 -19.23 15.92 -5.76
N HIS A 175 -17.99 16.41 -5.81
CA HIS A 175 -16.90 15.91 -6.65
C HIS A 175 -15.65 15.70 -5.77
N ALA A 176 -15.82 14.94 -4.70
CA ALA A 176 -14.80 14.60 -3.75
C ALA A 176 -14.20 13.23 -4.06
N PRO A 177 -12.90 13.15 -4.37
CA PRO A 177 -12.19 11.87 -4.41
C PRO A 177 -12.23 11.17 -3.07
N ALA A 178 -12.34 9.83 -3.10
CA ALA A 178 -12.45 9.02 -1.88
C ALA A 178 -11.71 7.68 -2.02
N CYS A 179 -11.24 7.14 -0.90
CA CYS A 179 -10.64 5.82 -0.81
C CYS A 179 -10.88 5.19 0.55
N THR A 180 -10.77 3.86 0.63
CA THR A 180 -10.58 3.14 1.90
C THR A 180 -9.19 3.43 2.45
N TYR A 181 -8.92 2.99 3.67
CA TYR A 181 -7.63 3.21 4.29
C TYR A 181 -7.29 2.11 5.29
N VAL A 182 -6.13 1.49 5.15
CA VAL A 182 -5.51 0.69 6.21
C VAL A 182 -4.05 1.07 6.32
N ALA A 183 -3.64 1.47 7.50
CA ALA A 183 -2.24 1.66 7.86
C ALA A 183 -1.83 0.67 8.95
N ALA A 184 -0.70 0.02 8.75
CA ALA A 184 -0.08 -0.89 9.68
C ALA A 184 1.34 -0.43 10.02
N VAL A 185 1.68 -0.43 11.29
CA VAL A 185 3.07 -0.34 11.75
C VAL A 185 3.42 -1.64 12.46
N ALA A 186 4.27 -2.43 11.81
CA ALA A 186 4.69 -3.74 12.27
C ALA A 186 6.09 -3.64 12.89
N ARG A 187 6.19 -3.92 14.18
CA ARG A 187 7.43 -3.99 14.96
C ARG A 187 7.63 -5.40 15.52
N PRO A 188 8.84 -5.79 15.92
CA PRO A 188 9.04 -7.05 16.64
C PRO A 188 8.10 -7.14 17.85
N GLY A 189 7.20 -8.13 17.84
CA GLY A 189 6.26 -8.40 18.93
C GLY A 189 4.98 -7.54 18.94
N GLU A 190 4.82 -6.56 18.06
CA GLU A 190 3.66 -5.68 18.05
C GLU A 190 3.28 -5.22 16.65
N ILE A 191 2.00 -5.26 16.35
CA ILE A 191 1.40 -4.65 15.15
C ILE A 191 0.35 -3.65 15.61
N THR A 192 0.47 -2.40 15.16
CA THR A 192 -0.58 -1.40 15.34
C THR A 192 -1.26 -1.14 14.02
N LEU A 193 -2.59 -1.07 14.04
CA LEU A 193 -3.45 -0.90 12.87
C LEU A 193 -4.34 0.32 13.03
N CYS A 194 -4.61 1.00 11.92
CA CYS A 194 -5.59 2.07 11.83
C CYS A 194 -6.29 1.96 10.48
N TRP A 195 -7.65 1.95 10.45
CA TRP A 195 -8.37 1.70 9.21
C TRP A 195 -9.74 2.36 9.15
N VAL A 196 -10.24 2.51 7.93
CA VAL A 196 -11.62 2.84 7.57
C VAL A 196 -11.96 2.18 6.23
N GLY A 197 -13.18 1.70 6.08
CA GLY A 197 -13.65 0.99 4.88
C GLY A 197 -13.54 -0.53 5.02
N ASP A 198 -13.35 -1.22 3.90
CA ASP A 198 -13.36 -2.67 3.80
C ASP A 198 -12.03 -3.28 3.28
N THR A 199 -10.98 -2.47 3.18
CA THR A 199 -9.61 -2.98 3.05
C THR A 199 -9.21 -3.68 4.34
N ARG A 200 -8.64 -4.88 4.26
CA ARG A 200 -8.47 -5.78 5.41
C ARG A 200 -7.01 -6.01 5.77
N ALA A 201 -6.77 -6.29 7.06
CA ALA A 201 -5.53 -6.84 7.58
C ALA A 201 -5.76 -8.22 8.20
N TYR A 202 -4.84 -9.17 7.95
CA TYR A 202 -4.85 -10.52 8.49
C TYR A 202 -3.50 -10.84 9.13
N TRP A 203 -3.54 -11.59 10.22
CA TRP A 203 -2.37 -12.30 10.71
C TRP A 203 -2.36 -13.71 10.11
N LEU A 204 -1.29 -14.04 9.39
CA LEU A 204 -1.08 -15.36 8.81
C LEU A 204 -0.07 -16.13 9.66
N ALA A 205 -0.55 -17.08 10.45
CA ALA A 205 0.27 -17.91 11.32
C ALA A 205 0.55 -19.28 10.68
N ASP A 206 1.77 -19.76 10.82
CA ASP A 206 2.13 -21.13 10.44
C ASP A 206 1.75 -22.08 11.57
N VAL A 207 0.89 -23.06 11.29
CA VAL A 207 0.41 -24.06 12.24
C VAL A 207 0.81 -25.46 11.79
N PRO A 208 1.15 -26.36 12.72
CA PRO A 208 1.41 -27.76 12.38
C PRO A 208 0.19 -28.40 11.71
N ALA A 209 0.45 -29.21 10.69
CA ALA A 209 -0.60 -30.00 10.01
C ALA A 209 -0.07 -31.38 9.64
N ASP A 210 -0.96 -32.33 9.36
CA ASP A 210 -0.59 -33.66 8.90
C ASP A 210 0.20 -33.54 7.58
N GLY A 211 1.49 -33.90 7.64
CA GLY A 211 2.41 -33.84 6.51
C GLY A 211 3.18 -32.53 6.33
N GLY A 212 3.16 -31.59 7.32
CA GLY A 212 3.97 -30.37 7.24
C GLY A 212 3.40 -29.17 7.99
N VAL A 213 3.42 -28.02 7.32
CA VAL A 213 2.94 -26.74 7.86
C VAL A 213 1.78 -26.25 7.02
N ARG A 214 0.74 -25.74 7.67
CA ARG A 214 -0.37 -25.03 7.05
C ARG A 214 -0.38 -23.59 7.56
N ARG A 215 -0.76 -22.65 6.72
CA ARG A 215 -0.92 -21.26 7.12
C ARG A 215 -2.38 -20.92 7.32
N GLU A 216 -2.70 -20.35 8.48
CA GLU A 216 -4.04 -19.89 8.85
C GLU A 216 -4.09 -18.37 8.97
N GLY A 217 -5.14 -17.76 8.42
CA GLY A 217 -5.38 -16.33 8.48
C GLY A 217 -6.40 -15.96 9.56
N THR A 218 -6.00 -15.06 10.45
CA THR A 218 -6.90 -14.42 11.43
C THR A 218 -7.16 -12.99 10.99
N LEU A 219 -8.43 -12.62 10.76
CA LEU A 219 -8.82 -11.25 10.41
C LEU A 219 -8.57 -10.30 11.59
N LEU A 220 -7.88 -9.20 11.35
CA LEU A 220 -7.53 -8.19 12.35
C LEU A 220 -8.37 -6.91 12.26
N THR A 221 -9.00 -6.65 11.13
CA THR A 221 -9.86 -5.49 10.88
C THR A 221 -11.34 -5.88 10.93
N GLU A 222 -12.20 -4.90 10.94
CA GLU A 222 -13.65 -5.04 10.82
C GLU A 222 -14.12 -4.06 9.76
N ASP A 223 -14.88 -4.56 8.78
CA ASP A 223 -15.29 -3.76 7.64
C ASP A 223 -16.34 -2.72 8.02
N ASP A 224 -16.24 -1.54 7.44
CA ASP A 224 -17.27 -0.50 7.48
C ASP A 224 -18.21 -0.68 6.27
N VAL A 225 -19.08 -1.71 6.34
CA VAL A 225 -20.04 -2.04 5.28
C VAL A 225 -21.44 -2.17 5.82
N ALA A 226 -22.41 -1.77 5.02
CA ALA A 226 -23.82 -2.05 5.27
C ALA A 226 -24.15 -3.53 5.03
N PRO A 227 -25.29 -4.03 5.54
CA PRO A 227 -25.76 -5.40 5.22
C PRO A 227 -25.95 -5.67 3.73
N THR A 228 -26.10 -4.64 2.92
CA THR A 228 -26.18 -4.67 1.45
C THR A 228 -24.84 -4.82 0.77
N GLY A 229 -23.72 -4.64 1.51
CA GLY A 229 -22.34 -4.78 1.02
C GLY A 229 -21.70 -3.48 0.56
N GLU A 230 -22.39 -2.34 0.66
CA GLU A 230 -21.83 -1.03 0.34
C GLU A 230 -20.97 -0.52 1.50
N ILE A 231 -19.84 0.11 1.19
CA ILE A 231 -19.00 0.77 2.21
C ILE A 231 -19.78 1.94 2.85
N THR A 232 -19.64 2.07 4.16
CA THR A 232 -20.34 3.08 4.98
C THR A 232 -19.42 4.14 5.57
N ALA A 233 -18.10 3.94 5.43
CA ALA A 233 -17.09 4.91 5.87
C ALA A 233 -15.87 4.85 4.94
N TRP A 234 -15.32 6.02 4.62
CA TRP A 234 -14.17 6.19 3.73
C TRP A 234 -13.42 7.48 4.05
N LEU A 235 -12.23 7.61 3.50
CA LEU A 235 -11.41 8.82 3.56
C LEU A 235 -11.74 9.69 2.34
N GLY A 236 -12.36 10.85 2.55
CA GLY A 236 -12.77 11.76 1.48
C GLY A 236 -13.23 13.11 2.04
N ALA A 237 -13.28 14.15 1.17
CA ALA A 237 -13.73 15.48 1.57
C ALA A 237 -15.24 15.55 1.82
N ASP A 238 -16.00 14.64 1.26
CA ASP A 238 -17.45 14.47 1.44
C ASP A 238 -17.81 13.78 2.77
N TYR A 239 -16.82 13.23 3.49
CA TYR A 239 -17.01 12.61 4.79
C TYR A 239 -15.97 13.09 5.83
N PRO A 240 -15.97 14.39 6.18
CA PRO A 240 -14.90 15.03 6.96
C PRO A 240 -14.84 14.55 8.43
N ASP A 241 -15.95 14.04 8.98
CA ASP A 241 -16.06 13.62 10.39
C ASP A 241 -15.76 12.13 10.59
N VAL A 242 -15.26 11.43 9.56
CA VAL A 242 -14.90 10.02 9.65
C VAL A 242 -13.82 9.81 10.73
N ARG A 243 -14.04 8.81 11.58
CA ARG A 243 -13.07 8.42 12.61
C ARG A 243 -12.53 7.04 12.30
N PRO A 244 -11.22 6.89 12.23
CA PRO A 244 -10.64 5.57 11.98
C PRO A 244 -10.79 4.67 13.21
N ARG A 245 -10.85 3.37 12.97
CA ARG A 245 -10.68 2.35 14.00
C ARG A 245 -9.21 2.09 14.22
N THR A 246 -8.83 1.73 15.43
CA THR A 246 -7.44 1.38 15.77
C THR A 246 -7.39 0.07 16.53
N ARG A 247 -6.30 -0.68 16.36
CA ARG A 247 -6.05 -1.93 17.05
C ARG A 247 -4.55 -2.13 17.30
N VAL A 248 -4.24 -2.65 18.48
CA VAL A 248 -2.92 -3.21 18.77
C VAL A 248 -3.06 -4.74 18.78
N PHE A 249 -2.18 -5.43 18.07
CA PHE A 249 -2.14 -6.87 18.01
C PHE A 249 -0.73 -7.37 18.35
N THR A 250 -0.66 -8.31 19.28
CA THR A 250 0.59 -9.01 19.63
C THR A 250 0.60 -10.36 18.93
N PRO A 251 1.46 -10.57 17.92
CA PRO A 251 1.56 -11.85 17.24
C PRO A 251 1.92 -12.97 18.22
N PRO A 252 1.25 -14.13 18.19
CA PRO A 252 1.53 -15.24 19.10
C PRO A 252 2.83 -15.98 18.78
N GLY A 253 3.46 -15.68 17.64
CA GLY A 253 4.67 -16.30 17.14
C GLY A 253 5.08 -15.73 15.79
N PRO A 254 6.02 -16.40 15.09
CA PRO A 254 6.39 -16.01 13.71
C PRO A 254 5.21 -16.14 12.74
N GLY A 255 5.17 -15.25 11.74
CA GLY A 255 4.13 -15.26 10.73
C GLY A 255 4.25 -14.08 9.77
N LEU A 256 3.18 -13.84 9.02
CA LEU A 256 3.08 -12.71 8.10
C LEU A 256 1.88 -11.84 8.44
N LEU A 257 2.07 -10.53 8.43
CA LEU A 257 0.96 -9.60 8.32
C LEU A 257 0.62 -9.44 6.83
N LEU A 258 -0.63 -9.75 6.47
CA LEU A 258 -1.22 -9.47 5.17
C LEU A 258 -2.12 -8.25 5.29
N VAL A 259 -1.92 -7.25 4.43
CA VAL A 259 -2.87 -6.14 4.22
C VAL A 259 -3.29 -6.19 2.75
N CYS A 260 -4.60 -6.14 2.47
CA CYS A 260 -5.08 -6.29 1.10
C CYS A 260 -6.43 -5.59 0.85
N SER A 261 -6.65 -5.15 -0.41
CA SER A 261 -7.93 -4.67 -0.90
C SER A 261 -8.94 -5.80 -1.12
N ASP A 262 -10.18 -5.44 -1.42
CA ASP A 262 -11.29 -6.37 -1.61
C ASP A 262 -11.11 -7.26 -2.85
N GLY A 263 -10.37 -6.82 -3.85
CA GLY A 263 -10.00 -7.62 -5.01
C GLY A 263 -9.21 -8.89 -4.68
N LEU A 264 -8.57 -8.97 -3.48
CA LEU A 264 -8.03 -10.21 -2.98
C LEU A 264 -8.99 -10.91 -2.01
N TRP A 265 -9.41 -10.22 -0.93
CA TRP A 265 -10.05 -10.93 0.19
C TRP A 265 -11.40 -11.57 -0.18
N ARG A 266 -12.07 -11.11 -1.21
CA ARG A 266 -13.29 -11.73 -1.76
C ARG A 266 -13.07 -13.16 -2.26
N TYR A 267 -11.83 -13.52 -2.58
CA TYR A 267 -11.45 -14.86 -3.07
C TYR A 267 -10.73 -15.72 -2.04
N LEU A 268 -10.61 -15.26 -0.77
CA LEU A 268 -9.89 -16.01 0.26
C LEU A 268 -10.74 -17.09 0.96
N ALA A 269 -12.04 -17.18 0.70
CA ALA A 269 -12.88 -18.24 1.26
C ALA A 269 -12.39 -19.62 0.77
N GLY A 270 -11.88 -20.44 1.69
CA GLY A 270 -11.31 -21.75 1.37
C GLY A 270 -9.92 -21.74 0.71
N TYR A 271 -9.33 -20.56 0.53
CA TYR A 271 -7.98 -20.43 -0.04
C TYR A 271 -6.93 -20.98 0.94
N ARG A 272 -5.97 -21.69 0.39
CA ARG A 272 -4.80 -22.18 1.15
C ARG A 272 -3.64 -21.22 0.94
N PHE A 273 -3.31 -20.47 1.98
CA PHE A 273 -2.18 -19.54 1.92
C PHE A 273 -0.86 -20.26 1.64
N PRO A 274 0.00 -19.72 0.78
CA PRO A 274 1.30 -20.30 0.50
C PRO A 274 2.20 -20.26 1.74
N THR A 275 2.97 -21.33 1.94
CA THR A 275 3.93 -21.46 3.05
C THR A 275 5.38 -21.40 2.58
N GLU A 276 5.60 -21.49 1.26
CA GLU A 276 6.92 -21.51 0.63
C GLU A 276 7.18 -20.26 -0.22
N GLY A 277 8.45 -19.97 -0.46
CA GLY A 277 8.90 -18.84 -1.25
C GLY A 277 9.02 -17.54 -0.45
N THR A 278 9.56 -16.50 -1.09
CA THR A 278 9.66 -15.17 -0.51
C THR A 278 8.28 -14.53 -0.32
N PRO A 279 8.13 -13.50 0.53
CA PRO A 279 6.85 -12.77 0.62
C PRO A 279 6.36 -12.25 -0.74
N LEU A 280 7.27 -11.84 -1.64
CA LEU A 280 6.87 -11.46 -3.00
C LEU A 280 6.32 -12.64 -3.80
N ASP A 281 6.96 -13.81 -3.74
CA ASP A 281 6.47 -15.01 -4.45
C ASP A 281 5.09 -15.43 -3.93
N GLN A 282 4.88 -15.31 -2.63
CA GLN A 282 3.60 -15.59 -1.97
C GLN A 282 2.53 -14.57 -2.38
N ALA A 283 2.86 -13.27 -2.42
CA ALA A 283 1.94 -12.22 -2.90
C ALA A 283 1.55 -12.44 -4.37
N ARG A 284 2.51 -12.80 -5.23
CA ARG A 284 2.24 -13.17 -6.63
C ARG A 284 1.35 -14.40 -6.78
N GLN A 285 1.46 -15.39 -5.87
CA GLN A 285 0.59 -16.56 -5.86
C GLN A 285 -0.85 -16.18 -5.49
N MET A 286 -1.02 -15.31 -4.48
CA MET A 286 -2.34 -14.79 -4.09
C MET A 286 -2.94 -13.93 -5.20
N LEU A 287 -2.15 -13.07 -5.85
CA LEU A 287 -2.60 -12.29 -7.00
C LEU A 287 -3.08 -13.21 -8.14
N ARG A 288 -2.29 -14.22 -8.52
CA ARG A 288 -2.70 -15.19 -9.56
C ARG A 288 -4.02 -15.87 -9.19
N HIS A 289 -4.18 -16.28 -7.93
CA HIS A 289 -5.44 -16.87 -7.45
C HIS A 289 -6.62 -15.92 -7.64
N ALA A 290 -6.49 -14.64 -7.28
CA ALA A 290 -7.55 -13.64 -7.49
C ALA A 290 -7.88 -13.44 -8.97
N LEU A 291 -6.85 -13.35 -9.84
CA LEU A 291 -7.02 -13.21 -11.28
C LEU A 291 -7.70 -14.45 -11.90
N ASP A 292 -7.25 -15.64 -11.55
CA ASP A 292 -7.80 -16.93 -12.04
C ASP A 292 -9.24 -17.15 -11.55
N SER A 293 -9.60 -16.56 -10.40
CA SER A 293 -10.96 -16.58 -9.83
C SER A 293 -11.89 -15.53 -10.44
N GLY A 294 -11.40 -14.73 -11.38
CA GLY A 294 -12.21 -13.77 -12.15
C GLY A 294 -11.64 -12.38 -12.24
N GLY A 295 -10.77 -11.96 -11.30
CA GLY A 295 -10.07 -10.65 -11.31
C GLY A 295 -11.02 -9.47 -11.52
N HIS A 296 -12.14 -9.44 -10.80
CA HIS A 296 -13.20 -8.47 -11.04
C HIS A 296 -12.82 -7.05 -10.60
N ASP A 297 -11.91 -6.94 -9.63
CA ASP A 297 -11.46 -5.65 -9.10
C ASP A 297 -9.94 -5.47 -9.17
N ASN A 298 -9.49 -4.29 -8.80
CA ASN A 298 -8.08 -4.03 -8.52
C ASN A 298 -7.63 -4.90 -7.34
N VAL A 299 -6.42 -5.42 -7.39
CA VAL A 299 -5.90 -6.36 -6.39
C VAL A 299 -4.63 -5.80 -5.81
N THR A 300 -4.64 -5.46 -4.52
CA THR A 300 -3.47 -4.97 -3.81
C THR A 300 -3.17 -5.83 -2.59
N ILE A 301 -1.91 -6.21 -2.44
CA ILE A 301 -1.43 -7.15 -1.43
C ILE A 301 -0.12 -6.61 -0.85
N ALA A 302 -0.04 -6.47 0.46
CA ALA A 302 1.20 -6.21 1.18
C ALA A 302 1.44 -7.33 2.19
N LEU A 303 2.62 -7.93 2.18
CA LEU A 303 3.06 -8.99 3.10
C LEU A 303 4.27 -8.53 3.89
N ILE A 304 4.18 -8.59 5.22
CA ILE A 304 5.25 -8.20 6.14
C ILE A 304 5.60 -9.40 7.03
N PRO A 305 6.81 -9.98 6.89
CA PRO A 305 7.27 -11.06 7.76
C PRO A 305 7.63 -10.52 9.14
N LEU A 306 7.20 -11.24 10.20
CA LEU A 306 7.49 -10.92 11.59
C LEU A 306 7.94 -12.16 12.36
N GLY A 307 8.97 -12.02 13.19
CA GLY A 307 9.42 -13.07 14.11
C GLY A 307 10.24 -14.20 13.50
N GLY A 308 10.59 -14.12 12.20
CA GLY A 308 11.58 -15.02 11.59
C GLY A 308 12.99 -14.46 11.80
N THR A 309 13.90 -15.25 12.35
CA THR A 309 15.33 -14.96 12.22
C THR A 309 15.68 -15.16 10.75
N HIS A 310 15.92 -14.08 10.02
CA HIS A 310 16.56 -14.19 8.71
C HIS A 310 17.98 -14.72 8.93
N GLY A 311 18.19 -16.02 8.59
CA GLY A 311 19.51 -16.61 8.50
C GLY A 311 20.24 -16.16 7.25
#